data_fbf66717b9f65b9e2487145b9bfb6eeb
#
_entry.id   fbf66717b9f65b9e2487145b9bfb6eeb
#
_cell.length_a   1.000
_cell.length_b   1.000
_cell.length_c   1.000
_cell.angle_alpha   90.00
_cell.angle_beta   90.00
_cell.angle_gamma   90.00
#
_symmetry.space_group_name_H-M   'P 1'
#
loop_
_entity.id
_entity.type
_entity.pdbx_description
1 polymer ?
#
loop_
_entity_poly.entity_id
_entity_poly.type
_entity_poly.pdbx_seq_one_letter_code
_entity_poly.pdbx_strand_id
1 'polypeptide(L)'
;MTTLVFGHKSPDTDSTGSPIIWAWYLNEIKGVAAKPVLLGEPNTEALFMLKRWNLDKPQIVSDVAADTPVVIVDTNNPAELPAGINDCDITAIIDHHKLVGGLETKGPIDIRIEPLACTATIMWKMIGKDMAQMPTDVKGAM
;
A
#
# COMPACT_ATOMS: atom_id res chain seq x y z
N MET A 1 16.92 -5.89 -1.30
CA MET A 1 15.79 -6.04 -2.25
C MET A 1 14.77 -4.95 -1.94
N THR A 2 14.14 -4.38 -2.94
CA THR A 2 13.17 -3.29 -2.73
C THR A 2 11.81 -3.87 -2.35
N THR A 3 11.21 -3.38 -1.28
CA THR A 3 9.86 -3.75 -0.86
C THR A 3 8.83 -3.10 -1.79
N LEU A 4 7.91 -3.88 -2.33
CA LEU A 4 6.78 -3.34 -3.10
C LEU A 4 5.59 -3.09 -2.18
N VAL A 5 4.94 -1.94 -2.36
CA VAL A 5 3.74 -1.57 -1.62
C VAL A 5 2.60 -1.43 -2.61
N PHE A 6 1.52 -2.18 -2.41
CA PHE A 6 0.36 -2.15 -3.32
C PHE A 6 -0.95 -2.49 -2.60
N GLY A 7 -2.03 -1.99 -3.18
CA GLY A 7 -3.40 -2.30 -2.78
C GLY A 7 -4.04 -3.38 -3.66
N HIS A 8 -5.36 -3.34 -3.78
CA HIS A 8 -6.12 -4.32 -4.55
C HIS A 8 -6.10 -4.05 -6.07
N LYS A 9 -6.46 -5.06 -6.85
CA LYS A 9 -6.79 -4.92 -8.27
C LYS A 9 -7.91 -3.88 -8.44
N SER A 10 -7.97 -3.20 -9.58
CA SER A 10 -8.88 -2.07 -9.82
C SER A 10 -8.73 -0.95 -8.80
N PRO A 11 -7.54 -0.31 -8.73
CA PRO A 11 -7.24 0.66 -7.68
C PRO A 11 -8.17 1.86 -7.69
N ASP A 12 -8.76 2.14 -6.54
CA ASP A 12 -9.44 3.39 -6.22
C ASP A 12 -8.46 4.41 -5.60
N THR A 13 -8.98 5.49 -5.05
CA THR A 13 -8.13 6.53 -4.45
C THR A 13 -7.33 5.99 -3.25
N ASP A 14 -7.93 5.17 -2.40
CA ASP A 14 -7.25 4.59 -1.23
C ASP A 14 -6.18 3.57 -1.64
N SER A 15 -6.48 2.65 -2.56
CA SER A 15 -5.52 1.68 -3.11
C SER A 15 -4.43 2.30 -3.98
N THR A 16 -4.58 3.55 -4.41
CA THR A 16 -3.57 4.30 -5.15
C THR A 16 -2.73 5.18 -4.22
N GLY A 17 -3.35 5.89 -3.30
CA GLY A 17 -2.69 6.81 -2.38
C GLY A 17 -1.94 6.10 -1.25
N SER A 18 -2.54 5.09 -0.65
CA SER A 18 -1.94 4.36 0.46
C SER A 18 -0.57 3.75 0.14
N PRO A 19 -0.34 3.14 -1.03
CA PRO A 19 1.00 2.68 -1.41
C PRO A 19 2.03 3.81 -1.47
N ILE A 20 1.66 4.99 -1.97
CA ILE A 20 2.56 6.16 -2.05
C ILE A 20 2.93 6.63 -0.64
N ILE A 21 1.96 6.76 0.24
CA ILE A 21 2.16 7.18 1.63
C ILE A 21 3.08 6.21 2.36
N TRP A 22 2.80 4.91 2.26
CA TRP A 22 3.55 3.92 3.01
C TRP A 22 4.96 3.71 2.47
N ALA A 23 5.15 3.75 1.15
CA ALA A 23 6.48 3.70 0.55
C ALA A 23 7.33 4.91 0.96
N TRP A 24 6.74 6.12 1.03
CA TRP A 24 7.41 7.28 1.59
C TRP A 24 7.86 7.02 3.04
N TYR A 25 6.96 6.52 3.88
CA TYR A 25 7.27 6.25 5.29
C TYR A 25 8.40 5.22 5.46
N LEU A 26 8.37 4.15 4.68
CA LEU A 26 9.42 3.14 4.69
C LEU A 26 10.77 3.72 4.26
N ASN A 27 10.82 4.50 3.18
CA ASN A 27 12.04 5.09 2.67
C ASN A 27 12.61 6.14 3.62
N GLU A 28 11.81 7.13 4.00
CA GLU A 28 12.31 8.33 4.66
C GLU A 28 12.42 8.19 6.19
N ILE A 29 11.57 7.37 6.79
CA ILE A 29 11.51 7.23 8.24
C ILE A 29 12.13 5.91 8.71
N LYS A 30 11.84 4.82 8.01
CA LYS A 30 12.29 3.48 8.42
C LYS A 30 13.62 3.05 7.80
N GLY A 31 14.10 3.76 6.78
CA GLY A 31 15.34 3.41 6.07
C GLY A 31 15.23 2.09 5.29
N VAL A 32 14.03 1.70 4.91
CA VAL A 32 13.73 0.49 4.13
C VAL A 32 13.43 0.89 2.70
N ALA A 33 14.22 0.40 1.75
CA ALA A 33 13.97 0.67 0.33
C ALA A 33 12.58 0.14 -0.08
N ALA A 34 11.71 1.04 -0.52
CA ALA A 34 10.33 0.71 -0.88
C ALA A 34 9.87 1.46 -2.14
N LYS A 35 8.96 0.87 -2.88
CA LYS A 35 8.39 1.42 -4.11
C LYS A 35 6.88 1.16 -4.15
N PRO A 36 6.05 2.21 -4.38
CA PRO A 36 4.63 2.00 -4.63
C PRO A 36 4.45 1.41 -6.03
N VAL A 37 3.55 0.44 -6.17
CA VAL A 37 3.10 -0.10 -7.45
C VAL A 37 1.59 -0.27 -7.43
N LEU A 38 0.97 -0.38 -8.62
CA LEU A 38 -0.46 -0.59 -8.78
C LEU A 38 -0.71 -1.94 -9.45
N LEU A 39 -1.79 -2.60 -9.10
CA LEU A 39 -2.20 -3.87 -9.71
C LEU A 39 -3.16 -3.68 -10.88
N GLY A 40 -3.33 -2.48 -11.37
CA GLY A 40 -4.16 -2.13 -12.49
C GLY A 40 -4.21 -0.62 -12.71
N GLU A 41 -4.97 -0.18 -13.70
CA GLU A 41 -5.17 1.25 -13.96
C GLU A 41 -6.02 1.87 -12.85
N PRO A 42 -5.56 2.97 -12.23
CA PRO A 42 -6.32 3.66 -11.20
C PRO A 42 -7.61 4.28 -11.79
N ASN A 43 -8.66 4.36 -10.98
CA ASN A 43 -9.91 4.98 -11.40
C ASN A 43 -9.77 6.50 -11.62
N THR A 44 -10.82 7.13 -12.15
CA THR A 44 -10.81 8.56 -12.50
C THR A 44 -10.59 9.47 -11.30
N GLU A 45 -11.11 9.12 -10.13
CA GLU A 45 -10.90 9.87 -8.89
C GLU A 45 -9.43 9.80 -8.45
N ALA A 46 -8.83 8.62 -8.48
CA ALA A 46 -7.41 8.42 -8.17
C ALA A 46 -6.50 9.18 -9.15
N LEU A 47 -6.80 9.15 -10.45
CA LEU A 47 -6.08 9.94 -11.45
C LEU A 47 -6.19 11.44 -11.19
N PHE A 48 -7.37 11.92 -10.80
CA PHE A 48 -7.56 13.31 -10.40
C PHE A 48 -6.69 13.68 -9.19
N MET A 49 -6.67 12.84 -8.17
CA MET A 49 -5.84 13.03 -6.97
C MET A 49 -4.36 13.14 -7.33
N LEU A 50 -3.84 12.18 -8.13
CA LEU A 50 -2.44 12.20 -8.59
C LEU A 50 -2.10 13.52 -9.32
N LYS A 51 -2.96 13.93 -10.25
CA LYS A 51 -2.79 15.17 -10.99
C LYS A 51 -2.87 16.42 -10.09
N ARG A 52 -3.85 16.45 -9.17
CA ARG A 52 -4.07 17.59 -8.25
C ARG A 52 -2.86 17.85 -7.38
N TRP A 53 -2.18 16.80 -6.94
CA TRP A 53 -1.05 16.90 -6.04
C TRP A 53 0.31 16.72 -6.72
N ASN A 54 0.33 16.69 -8.07
CA ASN A 54 1.55 16.51 -8.87
C ASN A 54 2.37 15.28 -8.47
N LEU A 55 1.69 14.19 -8.22
CA LEU A 55 2.29 12.90 -7.91
C LEU A 55 2.42 12.06 -9.19
N ASP A 56 3.56 11.39 -9.33
CA ASP A 56 3.75 10.42 -10.41
C ASP A 56 2.83 9.22 -10.21
N LYS A 57 2.22 8.77 -11.30
CA LYS A 57 1.46 7.52 -11.28
C LYS A 57 2.40 6.35 -11.00
N PRO A 58 2.18 5.54 -9.94
CA PRO A 58 2.99 4.36 -9.70
C PRO A 58 2.96 3.39 -10.89
N GLN A 59 4.04 2.65 -11.06
CA GLN A 59 4.13 1.63 -12.11
C GLN A 59 3.05 0.57 -11.93
N ILE A 60 2.37 0.21 -13.01
CA ILE A 60 1.43 -0.91 -13.02
C ILE A 60 2.21 -2.21 -13.18
N VAL A 61 1.90 -3.19 -12.35
CA VAL A 61 2.46 -4.54 -12.43
C VAL A 61 1.31 -5.56 -12.45
N SER A 62 1.46 -6.60 -13.25
CA SER A 62 0.45 -7.68 -13.33
C SER A 62 0.76 -8.82 -12.38
N ASP A 63 2.03 -8.97 -12.01
CA ASP A 63 2.51 -10.05 -11.16
C ASP A 63 3.70 -9.59 -10.32
N VAL A 64 4.02 -10.33 -9.28
CA VAL A 64 5.15 -10.09 -8.38
C VAL A 64 5.95 -11.37 -8.23
N ALA A 65 7.26 -11.28 -8.43
CA ALA A 65 8.13 -12.44 -8.33
C ALA A 65 8.13 -13.02 -6.91
N ALA A 66 8.28 -14.35 -6.83
CA ALA A 66 8.42 -15.05 -5.56
C ALA A 66 9.56 -14.44 -4.72
N ASP A 67 9.43 -14.56 -3.41
CA ASP A 67 10.38 -14.04 -2.42
C ASP A 67 10.54 -12.51 -2.40
N THR A 68 9.82 -11.76 -3.25
CA THR A 68 9.81 -10.29 -3.19
C THR A 68 9.18 -9.83 -1.87
N PRO A 69 9.85 -8.96 -1.09
CA PRO A 69 9.22 -8.38 0.08
C PRO A 69 8.09 -7.44 -0.32
N VAL A 70 6.92 -7.62 0.28
CA VAL A 70 5.72 -6.85 -0.05
C VAL A 70 5.00 -6.35 1.20
N VAL A 71 4.40 -5.17 1.09
CA VAL A 71 3.40 -4.66 2.03
C VAL A 71 2.07 -4.58 1.29
N ILE A 72 1.05 -5.22 1.84
CA ILE A 72 -0.30 -5.19 1.30
C ILE A 72 -1.09 -4.11 2.03
N VAL A 73 -1.72 -3.22 1.27
CA VAL A 73 -2.54 -2.14 1.81
C VAL A 73 -3.93 -2.17 1.19
N ASP A 74 -4.94 -1.72 1.93
CA ASP A 74 -6.32 -1.54 1.47
C ASP A 74 -7.01 -2.83 0.97
N THR A 75 -6.49 -3.98 1.34
CA THR A 75 -7.11 -5.29 1.15
C THR A 75 -6.39 -6.35 1.99
N ASN A 76 -7.09 -7.44 2.30
CA ASN A 76 -6.50 -8.66 2.81
C ASN A 76 -7.04 -9.90 2.07
N ASN A 77 -7.69 -9.66 0.92
CA ASN A 77 -8.36 -10.71 0.14
C ASN A 77 -7.42 -11.21 -0.99
N PRO A 78 -6.98 -12.49 -0.95
CA PRO A 78 -6.10 -13.03 -2.00
C PRO A 78 -6.69 -12.95 -3.41
N ALA A 79 -8.02 -12.96 -3.57
CA ALA A 79 -8.69 -12.85 -4.86
C ALA A 79 -8.45 -11.48 -5.53
N GLU A 80 -8.14 -10.44 -4.76
CA GLU A 80 -7.87 -9.07 -5.21
C GLU A 80 -6.38 -8.80 -5.42
N LEU A 81 -5.53 -9.80 -5.25
CA LEU A 81 -4.07 -9.73 -5.28
C LEU A 81 -3.50 -10.61 -6.40
N PRO A 82 -2.19 -10.48 -6.74
CA PRO A 82 -1.56 -11.39 -7.69
C PRO A 82 -1.71 -12.85 -7.29
N ALA A 83 -1.83 -13.74 -8.28
CA ALA A 83 -2.05 -15.18 -8.01
C ALA A 83 -0.93 -15.81 -7.15
N GLY A 84 0.31 -15.34 -7.31
CA GLY A 84 1.47 -15.80 -6.54
C GLY A 84 1.71 -15.04 -5.23
N ILE A 85 0.71 -14.36 -4.66
CA ILE A 85 0.92 -13.52 -3.46
C ILE A 85 1.50 -14.27 -2.27
N ASN A 86 1.11 -15.54 -2.08
CA ASN A 86 1.61 -16.37 -0.98
C ASN A 86 3.05 -16.89 -1.22
N ASP A 87 3.59 -16.75 -2.42
CA ASP A 87 5.01 -17.02 -2.71
C ASP A 87 5.89 -15.80 -2.41
N CYS A 88 5.31 -14.63 -2.24
CA CYS A 88 6.01 -13.41 -1.84
C CYS A 88 6.38 -13.43 -0.35
N ASP A 89 7.25 -12.52 0.05
CA ASP A 89 7.55 -12.26 1.45
C ASP A 89 6.65 -11.11 1.96
N ILE A 90 5.44 -11.47 2.42
CA ILE A 90 4.50 -10.50 2.98
C ILE A 90 5.07 -10.02 4.32
N THR A 91 5.41 -8.74 4.43
CA THR A 91 6.05 -8.16 5.61
C THR A 91 5.10 -7.35 6.50
N ALA A 92 4.01 -6.84 5.94
CA ALA A 92 2.95 -6.17 6.70
C ALA A 92 1.63 -6.12 5.91
N ILE A 93 0.53 -5.98 6.64
CA ILE A 93 -0.81 -5.74 6.08
C ILE A 93 -1.45 -4.57 6.82
N ILE A 94 -1.94 -3.57 6.07
CA ILE A 94 -2.65 -2.41 6.62
C ILE A 94 -3.95 -2.25 5.86
N ASP A 95 -5.08 -2.44 6.54
CA ASP A 95 -6.38 -2.55 5.88
C ASP A 95 -7.53 -2.09 6.78
N HIS A 96 -8.65 -1.75 6.18
CA HIS A 96 -9.90 -1.39 6.88
C HIS A 96 -11.08 -2.27 6.48
N HIS A 97 -10.85 -3.30 5.69
CA HIS A 97 -11.87 -4.27 5.27
C HIS A 97 -12.00 -5.44 6.26
N LYS A 98 -13.08 -6.19 6.13
CA LYS A 98 -13.26 -7.43 6.91
C LYS A 98 -12.15 -8.43 6.61
N LEU A 99 -11.73 -9.16 7.62
CA LEU A 99 -10.76 -10.24 7.46
C LEU A 99 -11.41 -11.43 6.73
N VAL A 100 -10.79 -11.90 5.64
CA VAL A 100 -11.29 -13.05 4.86
C VAL A 100 -10.40 -14.29 4.96
N GLY A 101 -9.11 -14.13 5.30
CA GLY A 101 -8.14 -15.22 5.36
C GLY A 101 -7.61 -15.63 4.00
N GLY A 102 -6.66 -16.59 4.00
CA GLY A 102 -6.05 -17.15 2.78
C GLY A 102 -4.71 -16.51 2.40
N LEU A 103 -4.23 -15.50 3.13
CA LEU A 103 -2.86 -15.02 3.02
C LEU A 103 -1.96 -15.84 3.94
N GLU A 104 -0.80 -16.25 3.42
CA GLU A 104 0.23 -16.98 4.16
C GLU A 104 1.50 -16.14 4.21
N THR A 105 2.14 -16.10 5.38
CA THR A 105 3.36 -15.34 5.60
C THR A 105 4.52 -16.24 5.96
N LYS A 106 5.75 -15.83 5.66
CA LYS A 106 6.96 -16.61 5.97
C LYS A 106 7.34 -16.60 7.45
N GLY A 107 6.79 -15.65 8.19
CA GLY A 107 7.03 -15.49 9.63
C GLY A 107 6.00 -14.55 10.24
N PRO A 108 6.12 -14.22 11.52
CA PRO A 108 5.27 -13.21 12.14
C PRO A 108 5.43 -11.83 11.48
N ILE A 109 4.33 -11.16 11.23
CA ILE A 109 4.30 -9.83 10.62
C ILE A 109 3.43 -8.86 11.43
N ASP A 110 3.57 -7.57 11.14
CA ASP A 110 2.64 -6.56 11.66
C ASP A 110 1.37 -6.53 10.79
N ILE A 111 0.22 -6.76 11.41
CA ILE A 111 -1.10 -6.66 10.78
C ILE A 111 -1.90 -5.59 11.50
N ARG A 112 -2.32 -4.57 10.76
CA ARG A 112 -3.16 -3.50 11.30
C ARG A 112 -4.46 -3.43 10.50
N ILE A 113 -5.54 -3.93 11.12
CA ILE A 113 -6.89 -3.85 10.56
C ILE A 113 -7.76 -3.09 11.56
N GLU A 114 -8.32 -1.97 11.12
CA GLU A 114 -9.18 -1.12 11.95
C GLU A 114 -10.46 -0.75 11.19
N PRO A 115 -11.62 -0.66 11.87
CA PRO A 115 -12.90 -0.33 11.25
C PRO A 115 -13.02 1.19 11.00
N LEU A 116 -12.17 1.73 10.15
CA LEU A 116 -12.12 3.15 9.77
C LEU A 116 -12.56 3.33 8.31
N ALA A 117 -12.77 4.55 7.89
CA ALA A 117 -13.30 4.86 6.56
C ALA A 117 -12.31 4.56 5.43
N CYS A 118 -11.01 4.59 5.69
CA CYS A 118 -9.96 4.30 4.71
C CYS A 118 -8.65 3.88 5.37
N THR A 119 -7.82 3.18 4.61
CA THR A 119 -6.49 2.73 5.04
C THR A 119 -5.56 3.90 5.35
N ALA A 120 -5.66 5.00 4.59
CA ALA A 120 -4.85 6.20 4.84
C ALA A 120 -5.02 6.77 6.25
N THR A 121 -6.23 6.71 6.84
CA THR A 121 -6.46 7.14 8.22
C THR A 121 -5.72 6.25 9.23
N ILE A 122 -5.65 4.94 8.97
CA ILE A 122 -4.87 4.01 9.80
C ILE A 122 -3.38 4.38 9.72
N MET A 123 -2.88 4.64 8.51
CA MET A 123 -1.49 5.06 8.30
C MET A 123 -1.17 6.37 9.00
N TRP A 124 -2.08 7.34 8.98
CA TRP A 124 -1.93 8.59 9.73
C TRP A 124 -1.68 8.32 11.22
N LYS A 125 -2.46 7.42 11.82
CA LYS A 125 -2.27 7.02 13.23
C LYS A 125 -0.94 6.32 13.46
N MET A 126 -0.53 5.43 12.55
CA MET A 126 0.72 4.66 12.66
C MET A 126 1.96 5.54 12.50
N ILE A 127 1.94 6.48 11.55
CA ILE A 127 3.04 7.42 11.30
C ILE A 127 3.17 8.43 12.44
N GLY A 128 2.06 8.89 13.00
CA GLY A 128 2.01 9.73 14.19
C GLY A 128 2.81 11.02 14.01
N LYS A 129 3.75 11.30 14.93
CA LYS A 129 4.55 12.54 14.92
C LYS A 129 5.39 12.72 13.65
N ASP A 130 5.76 11.64 12.99
CA ASP A 130 6.57 11.69 11.77
C ASP A 130 5.80 12.25 10.56
N MET A 131 4.47 12.41 10.70
CA MET A 131 3.64 13.16 9.73
C MET A 131 4.16 14.58 9.48
N ALA A 132 4.84 15.19 10.46
CA ALA A 132 5.41 16.52 10.30
C ALA A 132 6.49 16.57 9.20
N GLN A 133 7.14 15.46 8.90
CA GLN A 133 8.19 15.34 7.89
C GLN A 133 7.65 15.02 6.49
N MET A 134 6.36 14.64 6.38
CA MET A 134 5.77 14.25 5.10
C MET A 134 5.60 15.46 4.18
N PRO A 135 6.07 15.39 2.92
CA PRO A 135 5.86 16.44 1.93
C PRO A 135 4.37 16.68 1.64
N THR A 136 4.03 17.89 1.25
CA THR A 136 2.65 18.29 1.00
C THR A 136 1.98 17.49 -0.12
N ASP A 137 2.72 17.14 -1.18
CA ASP A 137 2.23 16.31 -2.28
C ASP A 137 1.87 14.89 -1.80
N VAL A 138 2.73 14.27 -0.99
CA VAL A 138 2.46 12.95 -0.40
C VAL A 138 1.27 13.02 0.57
N LYS A 139 1.15 14.09 1.38
CA LYS A 139 -0.04 14.33 2.21
C LYS A 139 -1.32 14.40 1.39
N GLY A 140 -1.23 14.91 0.17
CA GLY A 140 -2.37 14.98 -0.75
C GLY A 140 -2.88 13.62 -1.21
N ALA A 141 -2.07 12.57 -1.12
CA ALA A 141 -2.48 11.19 -1.39
C ALA A 141 -3.26 10.55 -0.21
N MET A 142 -3.32 11.23 0.92
CA MET A 142 -3.98 10.80 2.15
C MET A 142 -5.43 11.29 2.20
#